data_83d824c1e084b358c525d175a4a4ae6c
#
_entry.id   83d824c1e084b358c525d175a4a4ae6c
#
_cell.length_a   1.000
_cell.length_b   1.000
_cell.length_c   1.000
_cell.angle_alpha   90.00
_cell.angle_beta   90.00
_cell.angle_gamma   90.00
#
_symmetry.space_group_name_H-M   'P 1'
#
loop_
_entity.id
_entity.type
_entity.pdbx_description
1 polymer ?
#
loop_
_entity_poly.entity_id
_entity_poly.type
_entity_poly.pdbx_seq_one_letter_code
_entity_poly.pdbx_strand_id
1 'polypeptide(L)'
;GRFLAADIGTPLRMEHVLLGETIRSTKRTEGAGLVGRVCLTPVARAQVADHFRFATHTGDYSLVVDDLSDKELGSYDLFLDRRKLARPILADRSEAGVLQAITATLKTVEPLASFLPATFLKLLIEQAALDRQSIQLAPAFPLATILFVNLIGLPEAVDKATEAELPPIINTFAQLLARINAAVESRSGVLKKVTYHLSGSDIVIYFGVPHTHSDDARRAAQVALAIRQIVADQPPPAGLHLTCHMGLVQGLTFAGEIGKAQGRREFNVLGPPVNLAARLMDRAGQDGQAGQIYLNDALYGAIKAHFRCESLGEMQFKGTMAPTAVYALQGSEV
;
A
#
# COMPACT_ATOMS: atom_id res chain seq x y z
N GLY A 1 20.60 -9.08 0.05
CA GLY A 1 20.60 -8.27 1.30
C GLY A 1 19.70 -8.89 2.36
N ARG A 2 19.83 -8.43 3.59
CA ARG A 2 19.01 -8.87 4.72
C ARG A 2 17.77 -7.96 4.83
N PHE A 3 16.60 -8.53 5.11
CA PHE A 3 15.36 -7.79 5.34
C PHE A 3 14.45 -8.60 6.28
N LEU A 4 13.50 -7.93 6.91
CA LEU A 4 12.45 -8.53 7.72
C LEU A 4 11.20 -8.71 6.86
N ALA A 5 10.65 -9.94 6.84
CA ALA A 5 9.32 -10.23 6.34
C ALA A 5 8.43 -10.59 7.52
N ALA A 6 7.30 -9.92 7.67
CA ALA A 6 6.39 -10.14 8.80
C ALA A 6 4.93 -9.93 8.38
N ASP A 7 4.06 -10.71 8.99
CA ASP A 7 2.62 -10.48 8.96
C ASP A 7 2.24 -9.61 10.16
N ILE A 8 1.60 -8.48 9.91
CA ILE A 8 1.20 -7.51 10.92
C ILE A 8 -0.31 -7.29 10.87
N GLY A 9 -0.90 -6.95 12.00
CA GLY A 9 -2.33 -6.68 12.13
C GLY A 9 -3.03 -7.62 13.11
N THR A 10 -4.28 -7.93 12.83
CA THR A 10 -5.14 -8.81 13.63
C THR A 10 -5.79 -9.86 12.73
N PRO A 11 -6.38 -10.93 13.28
CA PRO A 11 -7.14 -11.91 12.48
C PRO A 11 -8.26 -11.29 11.61
N LEU A 12 -8.71 -10.09 11.92
CA LEU A 12 -9.71 -9.36 11.13
C LEU A 12 -9.08 -8.64 9.92
N ARG A 13 -7.82 -8.19 10.05
CA ARG A 13 -7.10 -7.48 8.99
C ARG A 13 -5.59 -7.66 9.16
N MET A 14 -4.98 -8.34 8.21
CA MET A 14 -3.53 -8.61 8.15
C MET A 14 -2.90 -7.93 6.94
N GLU A 15 -1.65 -7.57 7.08
CA GLU A 15 -0.77 -7.13 5.99
C GLU A 15 0.56 -7.86 6.05
N HIS A 16 1.05 -8.29 4.90
CA HIS A 16 2.41 -8.80 4.77
C HIS A 16 3.34 -7.66 4.43
N VAL A 17 4.28 -7.37 5.32
CA VAL A 17 5.21 -6.25 5.16
C VAL A 17 6.64 -6.72 5.00
N LEU A 18 7.39 -6.00 4.17
CA LEU A 18 8.82 -6.17 3.99
C LEU A 18 9.51 -4.90 4.50
N LEU A 19 10.39 -5.03 5.48
CA LEU A 19 11.07 -3.90 6.13
C LEU A 19 12.58 -4.09 6.11
N GLY A 20 13.31 -2.98 6.09
CA GLY A 20 14.76 -2.96 6.21
C GLY A 20 15.48 -2.29 5.06
N GLU A 21 16.80 -2.07 5.25
CA GLU A 21 17.64 -1.33 4.31
C GLU A 21 17.69 -1.95 2.90
N THR A 22 17.62 -3.26 2.79
CA THR A 22 17.59 -3.92 1.46
C THR A 22 16.39 -3.46 0.64
N ILE A 23 15.23 -3.31 1.27
CA ILE A 23 14.00 -2.86 0.60
C ILE A 23 14.12 -1.39 0.18
N ARG A 24 14.64 -0.52 1.07
CA ARG A 24 14.91 0.89 0.75
C ARG A 24 15.96 1.04 -0.35
N SER A 25 17.03 0.24 -0.28
CA SER A 25 18.05 0.21 -1.32
C SER A 25 17.48 -0.17 -2.69
N THR A 26 16.58 -1.15 -2.74
CA THR A 26 15.87 -1.51 -3.98
C THR A 26 15.05 -0.33 -4.52
N LYS A 27 14.34 0.40 -3.64
CA LYS A 27 13.56 1.58 -4.04
C LYS A 27 14.44 2.73 -4.53
N ARG A 28 15.58 2.98 -3.89
CA ARG A 28 16.56 3.97 -4.37
C ARG A 28 17.12 3.58 -5.75
N THR A 29 17.40 2.29 -5.94
CA THR A 29 17.94 1.76 -7.21
C THR A 29 16.90 1.92 -8.34
N GLU A 30 15.62 1.65 -8.06
CA GLU A 30 14.53 1.88 -9.01
C GLU A 30 14.42 3.36 -9.38
N GLY A 31 14.48 4.25 -8.38
CA GLY A 31 14.41 5.71 -8.59
C GLY A 31 15.64 6.29 -9.33
N ALA A 32 16.81 5.67 -9.19
CA ALA A 32 18.03 6.04 -9.91
C ALA A 32 18.06 5.50 -11.35
N GLY A 33 17.24 4.49 -11.67
CA GLY A 33 17.22 3.82 -12.96
C GLY A 33 16.63 4.67 -14.08
N LEU A 34 16.82 4.20 -15.31
CA LEU A 34 16.22 4.76 -16.51
C LEU A 34 15.00 3.95 -16.91
N VAL A 35 13.99 4.62 -17.47
CA VAL A 35 12.77 3.94 -17.96
C VAL A 35 13.13 2.89 -19.01
N GLY A 36 12.61 1.68 -18.83
CA GLY A 36 12.88 0.55 -19.72
C GLY A 36 14.25 -0.12 -19.53
N ARG A 37 15.01 0.25 -18.49
CA ARG A 37 16.33 -0.33 -18.21
C ARG A 37 16.36 -0.94 -16.80
N VAL A 38 17.10 -2.03 -16.66
CA VAL A 38 17.36 -2.67 -15.36
C VAL A 38 18.56 -2.00 -14.68
N CYS A 39 18.31 -1.40 -13.52
CA CYS A 39 19.33 -0.77 -12.69
C CYS A 39 19.67 -1.66 -11.49
N LEU A 40 20.95 -1.80 -11.20
CA LEU A 40 21.47 -2.69 -10.15
C LEU A 40 22.36 -1.94 -9.16
N THR A 41 22.25 -2.35 -7.89
CA THR A 41 23.26 -2.01 -6.88
C THR A 41 24.58 -2.78 -7.14
N PRO A 42 25.72 -2.33 -6.58
CA PRO A 42 26.99 -3.09 -6.67
C PRO A 42 26.87 -4.54 -6.19
N VAL A 43 26.12 -4.76 -5.11
CA VAL A 43 25.91 -6.11 -4.56
C VAL A 43 25.09 -6.98 -5.51
N ALA A 44 24.01 -6.45 -6.09
CA ALA A 44 23.20 -7.20 -7.06
C ALA A 44 23.98 -7.46 -8.34
N ARG A 45 24.74 -6.47 -8.83
CA ARG A 45 25.63 -6.63 -9.99
C ARG A 45 26.63 -7.77 -9.80
N ALA A 46 27.27 -7.86 -8.63
CA ALA A 46 28.24 -8.90 -8.35
C ALA A 46 27.66 -10.33 -8.44
N GLN A 47 26.36 -10.50 -8.16
CA GLN A 47 25.68 -11.81 -8.23
C GLN A 47 25.40 -12.27 -9.68
N VAL A 48 25.38 -11.35 -10.63
CA VAL A 48 25.02 -11.63 -12.04
C VAL A 48 26.12 -11.20 -13.01
N ALA A 49 27.32 -10.94 -12.49
CA ALA A 49 28.43 -10.38 -13.26
C ALA A 49 28.87 -11.28 -14.44
N ASP A 50 28.75 -12.59 -14.28
CA ASP A 50 29.14 -13.57 -15.29
C ASP A 50 28.12 -13.77 -16.40
N HIS A 51 26.90 -13.21 -16.22
CA HIS A 51 25.78 -13.44 -17.13
C HIS A 51 25.40 -12.22 -17.98
N PHE A 52 25.76 -11.00 -17.53
CA PHE A 52 25.34 -9.76 -18.18
C PHE A 52 26.48 -8.77 -18.31
N ARG A 53 26.43 -7.92 -19.34
CA ARG A 53 27.27 -6.74 -19.48
C ARG A 53 26.62 -5.54 -18.79
N PHE A 54 27.44 -4.61 -18.30
CA PHE A 54 26.97 -3.46 -17.53
C PHE A 54 27.57 -2.16 -18.08
N ALA A 55 26.72 -1.13 -18.10
CA ALA A 55 27.14 0.25 -18.28
C ALA A 55 27.17 0.96 -16.92
N THR A 56 28.13 1.85 -16.73
CA THR A 56 28.21 2.74 -15.55
C THR A 56 27.01 3.67 -15.53
N HIS A 57 26.48 3.93 -14.34
CA HIS A 57 25.37 4.86 -14.14
C HIS A 57 25.69 5.79 -12.97
N THR A 58 24.77 6.70 -12.63
CA THR A 58 24.94 7.69 -11.56
C THR A 58 25.27 7.04 -10.22
N GLY A 59 26.30 7.52 -9.54
CA GLY A 59 26.81 6.94 -8.30
C GLY A 59 27.40 5.55 -8.55
N ASP A 60 27.16 4.62 -7.61
CA ASP A 60 27.65 3.24 -7.67
C ASP A 60 26.73 2.28 -8.43
N TYR A 61 25.64 2.80 -9.04
CA TYR A 61 24.68 1.97 -9.78
C TYR A 61 25.21 1.57 -11.16
N SER A 62 24.71 0.45 -11.65
CA SER A 62 25.01 -0.05 -12.98
C SER A 62 23.72 -0.38 -13.73
N LEU A 63 23.69 -0.09 -15.02
CA LEU A 63 22.61 -0.51 -15.91
C LEU A 63 22.98 -1.79 -16.63
N VAL A 64 22.08 -2.76 -16.67
CA VAL A 64 22.26 -3.94 -17.52
C VAL A 64 22.22 -3.48 -18.98
N VAL A 65 23.21 -3.91 -19.77
CA VAL A 65 23.20 -3.68 -21.22
C VAL A 65 22.25 -4.67 -21.85
N ASP A 66 21.25 -4.14 -22.56
CA ASP A 66 20.22 -4.94 -23.24
C ASP A 66 20.72 -5.30 -24.65
N ASP A 67 21.55 -6.33 -24.72
CA ASP A 67 22.25 -6.77 -25.91
C ASP A 67 22.18 -8.29 -26.16
N LEU A 68 21.39 -8.99 -25.33
CA LEU A 68 21.13 -10.40 -25.52
C LEU A 68 19.92 -10.59 -26.45
N SER A 69 20.06 -11.51 -27.39
CA SER A 69 18.96 -11.94 -28.27
C SER A 69 17.94 -12.79 -27.52
N ASP A 70 16.70 -12.87 -28.02
CA ASP A 70 15.66 -13.74 -27.47
C ASP A 70 16.10 -15.20 -27.37
N LYS A 71 17.01 -15.63 -28.26
CA LYS A 71 17.55 -16.98 -28.25
C LYS A 71 18.52 -17.21 -27.07
N GLU A 72 19.30 -16.19 -26.70
CA GLU A 72 20.24 -16.24 -25.56
C GLU A 72 19.49 -16.11 -24.23
N LEU A 73 18.45 -15.29 -24.18
CA LEU A 73 17.58 -15.14 -23.01
C LEU A 73 16.73 -16.41 -22.77
N GLY A 74 16.43 -17.16 -23.84
CA GLY A 74 15.55 -18.31 -23.78
C GLY A 74 14.08 -17.94 -23.58
N SER A 75 13.22 -18.96 -23.53
CA SER A 75 11.81 -18.76 -23.21
C SER A 75 11.54 -19.11 -21.75
N TYR A 76 10.93 -18.19 -21.03
CA TYR A 76 10.48 -18.41 -19.66
C TYR A 76 8.95 -18.37 -19.58
N ASP A 77 8.34 -19.54 -19.34
CA ASP A 77 6.89 -19.64 -19.15
C ASP A 77 6.52 -19.62 -17.66
N LEU A 78 6.10 -18.45 -17.20
CA LEU A 78 5.63 -18.22 -15.83
C LEU A 78 4.41 -19.10 -15.44
N PHE A 79 3.73 -19.69 -16.41
CA PHE A 79 2.50 -20.45 -16.19
C PHE A 79 2.72 -21.98 -16.11
N LEU A 80 3.82 -22.50 -16.65
CA LEU A 80 4.12 -23.94 -16.64
C LEU A 80 4.27 -24.49 -15.21
N ASP A 81 4.93 -23.76 -14.32
CA ASP A 81 5.14 -24.20 -12.95
C ASP A 81 3.87 -24.11 -12.07
N ARG A 82 2.98 -23.17 -12.37
CA ARG A 82 1.69 -23.07 -11.66
C ARG A 82 0.74 -24.21 -11.99
N ARG A 83 0.76 -24.73 -13.21
CA ARG A 83 -0.05 -25.90 -13.60
C ARG A 83 0.37 -27.18 -12.89
N LYS A 84 1.65 -27.32 -12.56
CA LYS A 84 2.19 -28.47 -11.82
C LYS A 84 1.82 -28.46 -10.33
N LEU A 85 1.47 -27.30 -9.77
CA LEU A 85 1.08 -27.11 -8.37
C LEU A 85 -0.43 -27.29 -8.13
N ALA A 86 -1.25 -27.29 -9.17
CA ALA A 86 -2.69 -27.53 -9.05
C ALA A 86 -2.96 -29.01 -8.75
N ARG A 87 -2.88 -29.40 -7.48
CA ARG A 87 -3.43 -30.68 -7.04
C ARG A 87 -4.96 -30.62 -7.15
N PRO A 88 -5.64 -31.69 -7.61
CA PRO A 88 -7.09 -31.73 -7.60
C PRO A 88 -7.57 -31.55 -6.16
N ILE A 89 -8.39 -30.53 -5.94
CA ILE A 89 -8.96 -30.19 -4.61
C ILE A 89 -9.82 -31.35 -4.08
N LEU A 90 -10.35 -32.17 -4.97
CA LEU A 90 -11.23 -33.28 -4.67
C LEU A 90 -10.68 -34.59 -5.29
N ALA A 91 -9.78 -35.24 -4.57
CA ALA A 91 -9.26 -36.57 -4.96
C ALA A 91 -10.20 -37.70 -4.52
N ASP A 92 -10.86 -37.56 -3.38
CA ASP A 92 -11.85 -38.48 -2.83
C ASP A 92 -13.25 -37.85 -2.91
N ARG A 93 -14.17 -38.51 -3.66
CA ARG A 93 -15.55 -38.09 -3.87
C ARG A 93 -16.55 -38.72 -2.91
N SER A 94 -16.10 -39.50 -1.91
CA SER A 94 -16.96 -39.97 -0.82
C SER A 94 -17.46 -38.80 0.04
N GLU A 95 -18.53 -38.96 0.77
CA GLU A 95 -19.01 -37.93 1.71
C GLU A 95 -17.93 -37.49 2.70
N ALA A 96 -17.16 -38.45 3.23
CA ALA A 96 -16.05 -38.16 4.13
C ALA A 96 -14.94 -37.36 3.44
N GLY A 97 -14.57 -37.72 2.20
CA GLY A 97 -13.58 -37.03 1.39
C GLY A 97 -14.00 -35.60 1.05
N VAL A 98 -15.28 -35.41 0.73
CA VAL A 98 -15.86 -34.06 0.48
C VAL A 98 -15.83 -33.20 1.74
N LEU A 99 -16.25 -33.74 2.88
CA LEU A 99 -16.21 -33.03 4.17
C LEU A 99 -14.78 -32.69 4.57
N GLN A 100 -13.84 -33.59 4.38
CA GLN A 100 -12.42 -33.34 4.64
C GLN A 100 -11.86 -32.25 3.73
N ALA A 101 -12.18 -32.26 2.43
CA ALA A 101 -11.77 -31.25 1.48
C ALA A 101 -12.34 -29.87 1.82
N ILE A 102 -13.63 -29.79 2.19
CA ILE A 102 -14.27 -28.56 2.65
C ILE A 102 -13.58 -28.02 3.90
N THR A 103 -13.37 -28.88 4.91
CA THR A 103 -12.72 -28.49 6.15
C THR A 103 -11.29 -27.99 5.93
N ALA A 104 -10.52 -28.68 5.09
CA ALA A 104 -9.16 -28.28 4.73
C ALA A 104 -9.15 -26.93 3.98
N THR A 105 -10.10 -26.73 3.06
CA THR A 105 -10.25 -25.48 2.33
C THR A 105 -10.60 -24.32 3.26
N LEU A 106 -11.55 -24.50 4.19
CA LEU A 106 -11.91 -23.46 5.16
C LEU A 106 -10.73 -23.09 6.06
N LYS A 107 -9.98 -24.07 6.57
CA LYS A 107 -8.76 -23.82 7.36
C LYS A 107 -7.69 -23.02 6.59
N THR A 108 -7.66 -23.12 5.27
CA THR A 108 -6.72 -22.38 4.42
C THR A 108 -7.25 -21.00 4.05
N VAL A 109 -8.54 -20.90 3.73
CA VAL A 109 -9.16 -19.65 3.26
C VAL A 109 -9.34 -18.65 4.40
N GLU A 110 -9.69 -19.10 5.60
CA GLU A 110 -9.95 -18.22 6.75
C GLU A 110 -8.74 -17.33 7.09
N PRO A 111 -7.50 -17.84 7.24
CA PRO A 111 -6.34 -16.99 7.44
C PRO A 111 -6.07 -16.05 6.26
N LEU A 112 -6.27 -16.51 5.00
CA LEU A 112 -6.04 -15.71 3.81
C LEU A 112 -7.05 -14.57 3.67
N ALA A 113 -8.29 -14.78 4.11
CA ALA A 113 -9.33 -13.75 4.07
C ALA A 113 -8.94 -12.51 4.89
N SER A 114 -8.17 -12.66 5.97
CA SER A 114 -7.68 -11.54 6.79
C SER A 114 -6.76 -10.57 6.04
N PHE A 115 -6.14 -11.01 4.93
CA PHE A 115 -5.33 -10.15 4.07
C PHE A 115 -6.14 -9.30 3.09
N LEU A 116 -7.47 -9.47 3.06
CA LEU A 116 -8.37 -8.64 2.26
C LEU A 116 -9.10 -7.64 3.17
N PRO A 117 -9.28 -6.38 2.72
CA PRO A 117 -10.17 -5.48 3.42
C PRO A 117 -11.59 -6.06 3.52
N ALA A 118 -12.22 -5.98 4.69
CA ALA A 118 -13.53 -6.59 4.97
C ALA A 118 -14.61 -6.18 3.94
N THR A 119 -14.58 -4.93 3.48
CA THR A 119 -15.50 -4.41 2.46
C THR A 119 -15.37 -5.16 1.13
N PHE A 120 -14.14 -5.44 0.69
CA PHE A 120 -13.93 -6.20 -0.55
C PHE A 120 -14.27 -7.67 -0.38
N LEU A 121 -13.95 -8.27 0.76
CA LEU A 121 -14.33 -9.65 1.06
C LEU A 121 -15.87 -9.81 1.01
N LYS A 122 -16.62 -8.88 1.61
CA LYS A 122 -18.08 -8.87 1.57
C LYS A 122 -18.60 -8.78 0.13
N LEU A 123 -18.07 -7.87 -0.68
CA LEU A 123 -18.46 -7.75 -2.10
C LEU A 123 -18.18 -9.02 -2.88
N LEU A 124 -17.02 -9.67 -2.68
CA LEU A 124 -16.69 -10.93 -3.35
C LEU A 124 -17.67 -12.04 -2.97
N ILE A 125 -18.09 -12.11 -1.70
CA ILE A 125 -19.08 -13.08 -1.22
C ILE A 125 -20.45 -12.80 -1.85
N GLU A 126 -20.89 -11.54 -1.88
CA GLU A 126 -22.15 -11.13 -2.51
C GLU A 126 -22.16 -11.44 -4.02
N GLN A 127 -21.10 -11.14 -4.73
CA GLN A 127 -20.94 -11.46 -6.15
C GLN A 127 -20.95 -12.99 -6.41
N ALA A 128 -20.23 -13.76 -5.59
CA ALA A 128 -20.22 -15.21 -5.68
C ALA A 128 -21.59 -15.84 -5.46
N ALA A 129 -22.44 -15.21 -4.65
CA ALA A 129 -23.83 -15.66 -4.44
C ALA A 129 -24.74 -15.39 -5.65
N LEU A 130 -24.45 -14.33 -6.42
CA LEU A 130 -25.24 -13.93 -7.59
C LEU A 130 -24.79 -14.64 -8.88
N ASP A 131 -23.49 -14.74 -9.10
CA ASP A 131 -22.91 -15.38 -10.28
C ASP A 131 -21.77 -16.35 -9.89
N ARG A 132 -22.04 -17.65 -10.06
CA ARG A 132 -21.05 -18.71 -9.74
C ARG A 132 -19.95 -18.85 -10.78
N GLN A 133 -20.06 -18.22 -11.95
CA GLN A 133 -19.11 -18.43 -13.06
C GLN A 133 -18.01 -17.37 -13.14
N SER A 134 -18.27 -16.14 -12.74
CA SER A 134 -17.25 -15.09 -12.74
C SER A 134 -17.44 -14.10 -11.59
N ILE A 135 -16.48 -14.07 -10.66
CA ILE A 135 -16.42 -13.03 -9.65
C ILE A 135 -15.59 -11.89 -10.24
N GLN A 136 -16.25 -10.81 -10.66
CA GLN A 136 -15.62 -9.59 -11.17
C GLN A 136 -16.25 -8.36 -10.52
N LEU A 137 -15.42 -7.47 -10.01
CA LEU A 137 -15.88 -6.16 -9.54
C LEU A 137 -15.92 -5.22 -10.74
N ALA A 138 -17.12 -4.71 -11.05
CA ALA A 138 -17.32 -3.80 -12.17
C ALA A 138 -16.46 -2.54 -12.02
N PRO A 139 -15.84 -2.06 -13.12
CA PRO A 139 -15.10 -0.80 -13.09
C PRO A 139 -16.06 0.39 -12.89
N ALA A 140 -15.59 1.38 -12.15
CA ALA A 140 -16.34 2.61 -11.84
C ALA A 140 -15.43 3.84 -11.91
N PHE A 141 -16.05 5.02 -12.02
CA PHE A 141 -15.37 6.31 -11.99
C PHE A 141 -15.90 7.18 -10.82
N PRO A 142 -15.61 6.78 -9.57
CA PRO A 142 -16.08 7.52 -8.41
C PRO A 142 -15.32 8.82 -8.19
N LEU A 143 -16.00 9.79 -7.57
CA LEU A 143 -15.35 10.90 -6.88
C LEU A 143 -14.82 10.37 -5.54
N ALA A 144 -13.59 9.87 -5.53
CA ALA A 144 -13.00 9.26 -4.35
C ALA A 144 -12.16 10.26 -3.55
N THR A 145 -12.04 10.01 -2.24
CA THR A 145 -11.07 10.68 -1.39
C THR A 145 -9.97 9.71 -1.02
N ILE A 146 -8.73 10.09 -1.36
CA ILE A 146 -7.53 9.28 -1.19
C ILE A 146 -6.71 9.86 -0.04
N LEU A 147 -6.37 9.04 0.93
CA LEU A 147 -5.48 9.38 2.03
C LEU A 147 -4.22 8.52 1.95
N PHE A 148 -3.08 9.16 1.78
CA PHE A 148 -1.77 8.57 2.02
C PHE A 148 -1.26 8.97 3.39
N VAL A 149 -0.76 8.00 4.14
CA VAL A 149 -0.13 8.20 5.45
C VAL A 149 1.27 7.62 5.37
N ASN A 150 2.30 8.44 5.52
CA ASN A 150 3.66 7.96 5.72
C ASN A 150 3.93 7.85 7.22
N LEU A 151 4.18 6.63 7.69
CA LEU A 151 4.48 6.31 9.09
C LEU A 151 5.99 6.11 9.24
N ILE A 152 6.63 7.02 9.95
CA ILE A 152 8.10 7.08 10.12
C ILE A 152 8.49 6.48 11.47
N GLY A 153 9.67 5.84 11.49
CA GLY A 153 10.33 5.33 12.69
C GLY A 153 10.42 3.81 12.75
N LEU A 154 9.41 3.08 12.27
CA LEU A 154 9.38 1.61 12.36
C LEU A 154 10.39 0.91 11.45
N PRO A 155 10.49 1.22 10.14
CA PRO A 155 11.51 0.61 9.29
C PRO A 155 12.94 0.93 9.74
N GLU A 156 13.17 2.14 10.21
CA GLU A 156 14.45 2.60 10.72
C GLU A 156 14.85 1.89 12.03
N ALA A 157 13.85 1.56 12.86
CA ALA A 157 14.08 0.77 14.06
C ALA A 157 14.47 -0.68 13.73
N VAL A 158 13.82 -1.29 12.73
CA VAL A 158 14.14 -2.66 12.26
C VAL A 158 15.58 -2.78 11.82
N ASP A 159 16.14 -1.77 11.15
CA ASP A 159 17.53 -1.81 10.68
C ASP A 159 18.56 -1.79 11.79
N LYS A 160 18.23 -1.17 12.91
CA LYS A 160 19.11 -1.04 14.08
C LYS A 160 18.91 -2.14 15.11
N ALA A 161 17.77 -2.84 15.03
CA ALA A 161 17.37 -3.82 16.03
C ALA A 161 18.19 -5.11 15.99
N THR A 162 18.47 -5.64 17.13
CA THR A 162 18.90 -7.04 17.33
C THR A 162 17.69 -7.98 17.15
N GLU A 163 17.94 -9.26 17.00
CA GLU A 163 16.85 -10.27 16.89
C GLU A 163 15.90 -10.26 18.10
N ALA A 164 16.39 -9.98 19.30
CA ALA A 164 15.59 -9.90 20.52
C ALA A 164 14.69 -8.65 20.57
N GLU A 165 15.05 -7.58 19.86
CA GLU A 165 14.29 -6.32 19.82
C GLU A 165 13.24 -6.28 18.70
N LEU A 166 13.33 -7.18 17.72
CA LEU A 166 12.36 -7.23 16.60
C LEU A 166 10.92 -7.51 17.06
N PRO A 167 10.62 -8.48 17.95
CA PRO A 167 9.24 -8.78 18.33
C PRO A 167 8.48 -7.58 18.91
N PRO A 168 9.00 -6.78 19.85
CA PRO A 168 8.30 -5.59 20.34
C PRO A 168 8.07 -4.53 19.25
N ILE A 169 9.00 -4.36 18.29
CA ILE A 169 8.83 -3.43 17.16
C ILE A 169 7.70 -3.91 16.24
N ILE A 170 7.69 -5.21 15.89
CA ILE A 170 6.64 -5.81 15.06
C ILE A 170 5.27 -5.68 15.74
N ASN A 171 5.20 -5.97 17.05
CA ASN A 171 3.96 -5.84 17.82
C ASN A 171 3.46 -4.40 17.87
N THR A 172 4.34 -3.42 18.02
CA THR A 172 3.98 -1.99 17.95
C THR A 172 3.37 -1.65 16.59
N PHE A 173 3.97 -2.13 15.50
CA PHE A 173 3.43 -1.91 14.16
C PHE A 173 2.06 -2.58 13.97
N ALA A 174 1.91 -3.82 14.44
CA ALA A 174 0.64 -4.54 14.40
C ALA A 174 -0.47 -3.82 15.17
N GLN A 175 -0.17 -3.31 16.37
CA GLN A 175 -1.11 -2.52 17.18
C GLN A 175 -1.50 -1.21 16.49
N LEU A 176 -0.54 -0.47 15.94
CA LEU A 176 -0.80 0.76 15.17
C LEU A 176 -1.70 0.47 13.98
N LEU A 177 -1.37 -0.54 13.18
CA LEU A 177 -2.17 -0.91 12.01
C LEU A 177 -3.59 -1.32 12.40
N ALA A 178 -3.75 -2.08 13.48
CA ALA A 178 -5.07 -2.48 13.98
C ALA A 178 -5.92 -1.28 14.40
N ARG A 179 -5.35 -0.32 15.15
CA ARG A 179 -6.04 0.92 15.58
C ARG A 179 -6.39 1.81 14.39
N ILE A 180 -5.46 1.96 13.44
CA ILE A 180 -5.69 2.72 12.20
C ILE A 180 -6.79 2.07 11.39
N ASN A 181 -6.74 0.75 11.17
CA ASN A 181 -7.78 0.03 10.43
C ASN A 181 -9.16 0.17 11.08
N ALA A 182 -9.25 0.04 12.40
CA ALA A 182 -10.49 0.23 13.14
C ALA A 182 -11.06 1.66 12.95
N ALA A 183 -10.21 2.69 12.99
CA ALA A 183 -10.60 4.08 12.75
C ALA A 183 -11.10 4.30 11.30
N VAL A 184 -10.47 3.63 10.32
CA VAL A 184 -10.84 3.66 8.90
C VAL A 184 -12.19 2.97 8.67
N GLU A 185 -12.33 1.73 9.14
CA GLU A 185 -13.55 0.92 8.94
C GLU A 185 -14.76 1.52 9.65
N SER A 186 -14.59 2.08 10.86
CA SER A 186 -15.69 2.74 11.60
C SER A 186 -16.28 3.93 10.84
N ARG A 187 -15.59 4.44 9.82
CA ARG A 187 -16.04 5.54 8.96
C ARG A 187 -16.21 5.12 7.50
N SER A 188 -16.41 3.82 7.25
CA SER A 188 -16.60 3.25 5.91
C SER A 188 -15.46 3.54 4.92
N GLY A 189 -14.26 3.77 5.43
CA GLY A 189 -13.05 3.81 4.63
C GLY A 189 -12.49 2.40 4.38
N VAL A 190 -11.57 2.30 3.46
CA VAL A 190 -10.88 1.05 3.11
C VAL A 190 -9.37 1.25 3.23
N LEU A 191 -8.76 0.59 4.20
CA LEU A 191 -7.30 0.46 4.26
C LEU A 191 -6.88 -0.53 3.17
N LYS A 192 -6.32 -0.01 2.06
CA LYS A 192 -6.00 -0.81 0.87
C LYS A 192 -4.77 -1.67 1.10
N LYS A 193 -3.68 -1.06 1.54
CA LYS A 193 -2.39 -1.75 1.73
C LYS A 193 -1.40 -0.91 2.54
N VAL A 194 -0.40 -1.60 3.07
CA VAL A 194 0.85 -0.99 3.55
C VAL A 194 1.95 -1.24 2.53
N THR A 195 2.70 -0.20 2.19
CA THR A 195 3.86 -0.29 1.28
C THR A 195 5.07 0.35 1.94
N TYR A 196 6.26 0.00 1.44
CA TYR A 196 7.49 0.64 1.89
C TYR A 196 7.70 2.00 1.21
N HIS A 197 8.34 2.90 1.93
CA HIS A 197 8.80 4.20 1.45
C HIS A 197 10.30 4.35 1.71
N LEU A 198 10.95 5.36 1.11
CA LEU A 198 12.36 5.66 1.39
C LEU A 198 12.59 6.04 2.85
N SER A 199 11.58 6.67 3.46
CA SER A 199 11.55 7.06 4.86
C SER A 199 10.20 6.62 5.44
N GLY A 200 10.19 5.55 6.22
CA GLY A 200 8.96 5.01 6.80
C GLY A 200 8.19 4.00 5.94
N SER A 201 6.92 3.85 6.24
CA SER A 201 5.97 2.99 5.52
C SER A 201 4.74 3.78 5.12
N ASP A 202 4.27 3.59 3.89
CA ASP A 202 3.07 4.24 3.40
C ASP A 202 1.85 3.36 3.61
N ILE A 203 0.79 3.95 4.16
CA ILE A 203 -0.52 3.33 4.27
C ILE A 203 -1.45 4.05 3.30
N VAL A 204 -2.13 3.30 2.43
CA VAL A 204 -3.04 3.83 1.43
C VAL A 204 -4.47 3.51 1.84
N ILE A 205 -5.30 4.56 1.94
CA ILE A 205 -6.68 4.49 2.40
C ILE A 205 -7.59 5.18 1.38
N TYR A 206 -8.74 4.57 1.10
CA TYR A 206 -9.75 5.08 0.18
C TYR A 206 -11.08 5.33 0.89
N PHE A 207 -11.77 6.41 0.47
CA PHE A 207 -13.18 6.68 0.78
C PHE A 207 -13.93 6.91 -0.53
N GLY A 208 -15.21 6.50 -0.57
CA GLY A 208 -16.00 6.56 -1.80
C GLY A 208 -15.75 5.38 -2.75
N VAL A 209 -15.04 4.34 -2.28
CA VAL A 209 -14.74 3.13 -3.03
C VAL A 209 -14.75 1.94 -2.06
N PRO A 210 -15.46 0.86 -2.38
CA PRO A 210 -16.35 0.62 -3.52
C PRO A 210 -17.72 1.30 -3.38
N HIS A 211 -18.10 1.78 -2.19
CA HIS A 211 -19.35 2.46 -1.92
C HIS A 211 -19.10 3.94 -1.68
N THR A 212 -19.88 4.78 -2.33
CA THR A 212 -19.81 6.24 -2.22
C THR A 212 -20.84 6.76 -1.21
N HIS A 213 -20.41 7.68 -0.36
CA HIS A 213 -21.28 8.41 0.58
C HIS A 213 -21.11 9.92 0.34
N SER A 214 -22.17 10.68 0.59
CA SER A 214 -22.17 12.14 0.40
C SER A 214 -21.16 12.88 1.30
N ASP A 215 -20.74 12.26 2.40
CA ASP A 215 -19.84 12.82 3.40
C ASP A 215 -18.44 12.16 3.44
N ASP A 216 -18.03 11.45 2.37
CA ASP A 216 -16.73 10.76 2.31
C ASP A 216 -15.53 11.67 2.56
N ALA A 217 -15.58 12.91 2.04
CA ALA A 217 -14.56 13.93 2.28
C ALA A 217 -14.40 14.24 3.79
N ARG A 218 -15.53 14.42 4.49
CA ARG A 218 -15.55 14.69 5.93
C ARG A 218 -15.04 13.48 6.73
N ARG A 219 -15.49 12.28 6.38
CA ARG A 219 -15.03 11.03 7.02
C ARG A 219 -13.53 10.84 6.87
N ALA A 220 -12.99 11.11 5.69
CA ALA A 220 -11.56 11.01 5.42
C ALA A 220 -10.76 12.01 6.27
N ALA A 221 -11.22 13.26 6.39
CA ALA A 221 -10.58 14.26 7.26
C ALA A 221 -10.59 13.85 8.73
N GLN A 222 -11.73 13.31 9.22
CA GLN A 222 -11.83 12.77 10.58
C GLN A 222 -10.86 11.62 10.83
N VAL A 223 -10.72 10.71 9.86
CA VAL A 223 -9.78 9.58 9.95
C VAL A 223 -8.33 10.09 9.95
N ALA A 224 -7.99 11.06 9.11
CA ALA A 224 -6.66 11.64 9.09
C ALA A 224 -6.28 12.25 10.47
N LEU A 225 -7.20 13.01 11.09
CA LEU A 225 -7.00 13.54 12.45
C LEU A 225 -6.90 12.42 13.50
N ALA A 226 -7.74 11.37 13.39
CA ALA A 226 -7.69 10.23 14.29
C ALA A 226 -6.35 9.46 14.16
N ILE A 227 -5.83 9.26 12.95
CA ILE A 227 -4.53 8.63 12.72
C ILE A 227 -3.41 9.45 13.34
N ARG A 228 -3.42 10.77 13.16
CA ARG A 228 -2.45 11.67 13.80
C ARG A 228 -2.42 11.46 15.32
N GLN A 229 -3.59 11.38 15.95
CA GLN A 229 -3.70 11.14 17.38
C GLN A 229 -3.26 9.72 17.77
N ILE A 230 -3.68 8.69 17.02
CA ILE A 230 -3.28 7.29 17.25
C ILE A 230 -1.76 7.15 17.27
N VAL A 231 -1.08 7.78 16.31
CA VAL A 231 0.39 7.74 16.23
C VAL A 231 1.04 8.49 17.39
N ALA A 232 0.50 9.67 17.75
CA ALA A 232 1.01 10.46 18.87
C ALA A 232 0.83 9.76 20.22
N ASP A 233 -0.27 9.04 20.41
CA ASP A 233 -0.60 8.32 21.67
C ASP A 233 0.05 6.94 21.78
N GLN A 234 0.70 6.45 20.72
CA GLN A 234 1.30 5.12 20.73
C GLN A 234 2.59 5.14 21.56
N PRO A 235 2.67 4.43 22.70
CA PRO A 235 3.91 4.30 23.43
C PRO A 235 4.91 3.47 22.63
N PRO A 236 6.02 4.06 22.18
CA PRO A 236 6.99 3.33 21.38
C PRO A 236 7.91 2.50 22.28
N PRO A 237 8.47 1.39 21.78
CA PRO A 237 9.61 0.74 22.40
C PRO A 237 10.77 1.73 22.59
N ALA A 238 11.66 1.46 23.56
CA ALA A 238 12.78 2.34 23.85
C ALA A 238 13.60 2.67 22.58
N GLY A 239 13.86 3.95 22.35
CA GLY A 239 14.65 4.42 21.20
C GLY A 239 13.89 4.54 19.87
N LEU A 240 12.58 4.23 19.83
CA LEU A 240 11.75 4.41 18.65
C LEU A 240 10.99 5.75 18.76
N HIS A 241 11.11 6.60 17.74
CA HIS A 241 10.31 7.81 17.59
C HIS A 241 9.34 7.63 16.43
N LEU A 242 8.03 7.62 16.75
CA LEU A 242 6.97 7.48 15.79
C LEU A 242 6.42 8.85 15.40
N THR A 243 6.31 9.08 14.09
CA THR A 243 5.64 10.25 13.53
C THR A 243 4.94 9.87 12.23
N CYS A 244 4.06 10.75 11.74
CA CYS A 244 3.42 10.54 10.45
C CYS A 244 3.24 11.85 9.70
N HIS A 245 3.17 11.74 8.38
CA HIS A 245 2.78 12.80 7.46
C HIS A 245 1.70 12.28 6.54
N MET A 246 0.80 13.16 6.10
CA MET A 246 -0.36 12.74 5.34
C MET A 246 -0.66 13.65 4.16
N GLY A 247 -1.11 13.03 3.07
CA GLY A 247 -1.67 13.72 1.93
C GLY A 247 -3.09 13.24 1.68
N LEU A 248 -4.04 14.16 1.60
CA LEU A 248 -5.46 13.88 1.47
C LEU A 248 -6.04 14.62 0.27
N VAL A 249 -6.56 13.88 -0.72
CA VAL A 249 -7.01 14.44 -2.00
C VAL A 249 -8.38 13.88 -2.37
N GLN A 250 -9.29 14.77 -2.76
CA GLN A 250 -10.53 14.38 -3.43
C GLN A 250 -10.44 14.63 -4.93
N GLY A 251 -10.91 13.67 -5.72
CA GLY A 251 -10.95 13.80 -7.18
C GLY A 251 -11.53 12.59 -7.88
N LEU A 252 -11.82 12.73 -9.17
CA LEU A 252 -12.33 11.67 -10.01
C LEU A 252 -11.23 10.63 -10.24
N THR A 253 -11.55 9.36 -9.99
CA THR A 253 -10.63 8.24 -10.12
C THR A 253 -11.25 7.13 -10.94
N PHE A 254 -10.41 6.25 -11.47
CA PHE A 254 -10.84 4.93 -11.94
C PHE A 254 -10.72 3.94 -10.77
N ALA A 255 -11.74 3.15 -10.53
CA ALA A 255 -11.75 2.07 -9.55
C ALA A 255 -12.16 0.76 -10.22
N GLY A 256 -11.35 -0.29 -10.10
CA GLY A 256 -11.66 -1.56 -10.77
C GLY A 256 -10.57 -2.60 -10.60
N GLU A 257 -10.86 -3.79 -11.07
CA GLU A 257 -9.90 -4.90 -11.10
C GLU A 257 -8.88 -4.70 -12.22
N ILE A 258 -7.61 -4.90 -11.89
CA ILE A 258 -6.48 -4.88 -12.81
C ILE A 258 -5.79 -6.23 -12.76
N GLY A 259 -5.46 -6.77 -13.94
CA GLY A 259 -4.80 -8.06 -14.08
C GLY A 259 -5.58 -9.03 -14.95
N LYS A 260 -5.15 -10.30 -14.95
CA LYS A 260 -5.75 -11.37 -15.75
C LYS A 260 -6.35 -12.44 -14.85
N ALA A 261 -7.44 -13.08 -15.29
CA ALA A 261 -8.11 -14.15 -14.54
C ALA A 261 -7.18 -15.32 -14.14
N GLN A 262 -6.17 -15.61 -14.97
CA GLN A 262 -5.20 -16.69 -14.73
C GLN A 262 -3.91 -16.24 -14.04
N GLY A 263 -3.82 -14.96 -13.64
CA GLY A 263 -2.67 -14.37 -13.00
C GLY A 263 -3.02 -13.63 -11.70
N ARG A 264 -2.21 -12.62 -11.37
CA ARG A 264 -2.53 -11.71 -10.28
C ARG A 264 -3.65 -10.78 -10.71
N ARG A 265 -4.70 -10.72 -9.89
CA ARG A 265 -5.75 -9.70 -9.96
C ARG A 265 -5.71 -8.86 -8.70
N GLU A 266 -5.90 -7.58 -8.86
CA GLU A 266 -5.93 -6.64 -7.76
C GLU A 266 -6.98 -5.57 -8.05
N PHE A 267 -7.88 -5.31 -7.10
CA PHE A 267 -8.74 -4.13 -7.17
C PHE A 267 -7.91 -2.91 -6.81
N ASN A 268 -7.87 -1.94 -7.72
CA ASN A 268 -7.10 -0.72 -7.55
C ASN A 268 -7.93 0.53 -7.83
N VAL A 269 -7.47 1.63 -7.25
CA VAL A 269 -7.92 2.99 -7.57
C VAL A 269 -6.77 3.70 -8.26
N LEU A 270 -7.03 4.23 -9.45
CA LEU A 270 -6.03 4.88 -10.29
C LEU A 270 -6.49 6.28 -10.69
N GLY A 271 -5.54 7.13 -10.96
CA GLY A 271 -5.78 8.47 -11.50
C GLY A 271 -4.90 9.54 -10.86
N PRO A 272 -4.94 10.77 -11.41
CA PRO A 272 -4.16 11.90 -10.91
C PRO A 272 -4.35 12.18 -9.41
N PRO A 273 -5.56 12.00 -8.80
CA PRO A 273 -5.75 12.23 -7.37
C PRO A 273 -4.89 11.30 -6.49
N VAL A 274 -4.68 10.04 -6.90
CA VAL A 274 -3.84 9.09 -6.16
C VAL A 274 -2.38 9.56 -6.10
N ASN A 275 -1.86 9.99 -7.25
CA ASN A 275 -0.49 10.50 -7.34
C ASN A 275 -0.33 11.82 -6.56
N LEU A 276 -1.33 12.71 -6.64
CA LEU A 276 -1.30 13.97 -5.92
C LEU A 276 -1.32 13.76 -4.41
N ALA A 277 -2.12 12.80 -3.90
CA ALA A 277 -2.14 12.48 -2.47
C ALA A 277 -0.77 12.03 -1.96
N ALA A 278 -0.07 11.19 -2.72
CA ALA A 278 1.31 10.79 -2.40
C ALA A 278 2.26 12.01 -2.40
N ARG A 279 2.13 12.93 -3.38
CA ARG A 279 2.97 14.14 -3.44
C ARG A 279 2.72 15.11 -2.29
N LEU A 280 1.46 15.27 -1.88
CA LEU A 280 1.12 16.09 -0.72
C LEU A 280 1.68 15.49 0.58
N MET A 281 1.62 14.17 0.73
CA MET A 281 2.24 13.46 1.84
C MET A 281 3.76 13.68 1.88
N ASP A 282 4.46 13.50 0.74
CA ASP A 282 5.90 13.75 0.62
C ASP A 282 6.24 15.21 1.01
N ARG A 283 5.43 16.16 0.53
CA ARG A 283 5.61 17.59 0.82
C ARG A 283 5.42 17.90 2.30
N ALA A 284 4.38 17.33 2.92
CA ALA A 284 4.15 17.45 4.36
C ALA A 284 5.34 16.93 5.18
N GLY A 285 5.99 15.84 4.71
CA GLY A 285 7.20 15.31 5.32
C GLY A 285 8.42 16.23 5.18
N GLN A 286 8.57 16.90 4.03
CA GLN A 286 9.67 17.83 3.77
C GLN A 286 9.60 19.11 4.62
N ASP A 287 8.40 19.57 4.96
CA ASP A 287 8.20 20.77 5.79
C ASP A 287 8.52 20.51 7.28
N GLY A 288 8.81 19.25 7.67
CA GLY A 288 9.52 18.87 8.89
C GLY A 288 8.71 18.90 10.19
N GLN A 289 7.44 19.26 10.17
CA GLN A 289 6.57 19.23 11.34
C GLN A 289 5.85 17.89 11.45
N ALA A 290 5.91 17.25 12.60
CA ALA A 290 5.24 15.98 12.86
C ALA A 290 3.71 16.14 12.77
N GLY A 291 3.03 15.16 12.16
CA GLY A 291 1.58 15.11 12.08
C GLY A 291 0.94 16.06 11.07
N GLN A 292 1.70 16.60 10.12
CA GLN A 292 1.17 17.45 9.05
C GLN A 292 0.22 16.66 8.13
N ILE A 293 -0.92 17.30 7.79
CA ILE A 293 -1.93 16.74 6.90
C ILE A 293 -2.21 17.78 5.82
N TYR A 294 -1.76 17.50 4.59
CA TYR A 294 -1.96 18.40 3.45
C TYR A 294 -3.10 17.93 2.56
N LEU A 295 -3.87 18.87 2.03
CA LEU A 295 -5.03 18.60 1.20
C LEU A 295 -5.13 19.52 0.00
N ASN A 296 -5.82 19.05 -1.04
CA ASN A 296 -6.07 19.85 -2.25
C ASN A 296 -7.33 20.73 -2.12
N ASP A 297 -7.49 21.66 -3.04
CA ASP A 297 -8.59 22.63 -3.08
C ASP A 297 -9.98 21.95 -3.10
N ALA A 298 -10.16 20.89 -3.91
CA ALA A 298 -11.43 20.18 -3.99
C ALA A 298 -11.88 19.64 -2.63
N LEU A 299 -10.95 19.04 -1.89
CA LEU A 299 -11.23 18.55 -0.55
C LEU A 299 -11.47 19.70 0.45
N TYR A 300 -10.64 20.74 0.40
CA TYR A 300 -10.85 21.92 1.23
C TYR A 300 -12.25 22.50 1.04
N GLY A 301 -12.69 22.66 -0.21
CA GLY A 301 -14.03 23.13 -0.53
C GLY A 301 -15.15 22.29 0.10
N ALA A 302 -14.95 20.96 0.15
CA ALA A 302 -15.91 20.02 0.71
C ALA A 302 -15.95 20.00 2.26
N ILE A 303 -14.86 20.38 2.95
CA ILE A 303 -14.75 20.22 4.42
C ILE A 303 -14.61 21.54 5.20
N LYS A 304 -14.35 22.66 4.54
CA LYS A 304 -14.06 23.97 5.18
C LYS A 304 -15.12 24.46 6.18
N ALA A 305 -16.36 24.00 6.05
CA ALA A 305 -17.44 24.35 6.99
C ALA A 305 -17.36 23.60 8.34
N HIS A 306 -16.50 22.56 8.44
CA HIS A 306 -16.42 21.68 9.60
C HIS A 306 -15.00 21.55 10.17
N PHE A 307 -14.00 22.04 9.46
CA PHE A 307 -12.60 21.87 9.83
C PHE A 307 -11.80 23.15 9.65
N ARG A 308 -10.91 23.42 10.58
CA ARG A 308 -9.93 24.49 10.45
C ARG A 308 -8.83 24.05 9.50
N CYS A 309 -8.66 24.82 8.45
CA CYS A 309 -7.61 24.60 7.45
C CYS A 309 -6.85 25.91 7.23
N GLU A 310 -5.54 25.81 7.10
CA GLU A 310 -4.64 26.92 6.80
C GLU A 310 -4.22 26.84 5.32
N SER A 311 -4.28 27.95 4.59
CA SER A 311 -3.81 27.98 3.20
C SER A 311 -2.28 28.06 3.17
N LEU A 312 -1.67 27.15 2.40
CA LEU A 312 -0.23 27.13 2.15
C LEU A 312 0.16 27.72 0.79
N GLY A 313 -0.83 28.25 0.06
CA GLY A 313 -0.65 28.81 -1.28
C GLY A 313 -0.62 27.75 -2.38
N GLU A 314 -0.11 28.15 -3.54
CA GLU A 314 0.00 27.28 -4.72
C GLU A 314 1.35 26.57 -4.76
N MET A 315 1.34 25.27 -5.06
CA MET A 315 2.54 24.45 -5.17
C MET A 315 2.57 23.68 -6.48
N GLN A 316 3.74 23.63 -7.12
CA GLN A 316 3.95 22.83 -8.33
C GLN A 316 4.47 21.44 -7.95
N PHE A 317 3.78 20.39 -8.43
CA PHE A 317 4.18 19.02 -8.24
C PHE A 317 4.64 18.36 -9.53
N LYS A 318 5.53 17.38 -9.44
CA LYS A 318 5.98 16.62 -10.62
C LYS A 318 4.78 15.88 -11.24
N GLY A 319 4.53 16.12 -12.52
CA GLY A 319 3.44 15.47 -13.26
C GLY A 319 2.07 16.15 -13.14
N THR A 320 1.99 17.35 -12.53
CA THR A 320 0.81 18.21 -12.62
C THR A 320 1.02 19.26 -13.71
N MET A 321 -0.03 19.54 -14.49
CA MET A 321 0.02 20.54 -15.57
C MET A 321 0.00 21.98 -15.05
N ALA A 322 -0.61 22.20 -13.88
CA ALA A 322 -0.76 23.50 -13.25
C ALA A 322 -0.41 23.41 -11.75
N PRO A 323 -0.05 24.54 -11.12
CA PRO A 323 0.06 24.63 -9.68
C PRO A 323 -1.23 24.18 -8.99
N THR A 324 -1.09 23.61 -7.81
CA THR A 324 -2.20 23.12 -7.00
C THR A 324 -2.27 23.94 -5.72
N ALA A 325 -3.43 24.49 -5.40
CA ALA A 325 -3.69 25.13 -4.13
C ALA A 325 -3.67 24.07 -3.02
N VAL A 326 -2.86 24.29 -1.98
CA VAL A 326 -2.60 23.35 -0.89
C VAL A 326 -3.02 23.98 0.43
N TYR A 327 -3.63 23.17 1.27
CA TYR A 327 -4.08 23.56 2.60
C TYR A 327 -3.58 22.56 3.64
N ALA A 328 -3.32 23.04 4.87
CA ALA A 328 -3.00 22.21 6.01
C ALA A 328 -4.23 22.01 6.89
N LEU A 329 -4.61 20.76 7.17
CA LEU A 329 -5.71 20.42 8.09
C LEU A 329 -5.23 20.52 9.53
N GLN A 330 -5.77 21.48 10.28
CA GLN A 330 -5.36 21.74 11.68
C GLN A 330 -6.20 20.97 12.71
N GLY A 331 -7.52 20.93 12.50
CA GLY A 331 -8.45 20.25 13.41
C GLY A 331 -9.91 20.40 13.00
N SER A 332 -10.83 19.79 13.75
CA SER A 332 -12.26 20.04 13.57
C SER A 332 -12.64 21.39 14.17
N GLU A 333 -13.58 22.10 13.54
CA GLU A 333 -14.33 23.14 14.23
C GLU A 333 -15.32 22.45 15.16
N VAL A 334 -15.30 22.84 16.45
CA VAL A 334 -16.20 22.29 17.48
C VAL A 334 -17.62 22.80 17.28
#